data_5cbee76be3c58079338451cf344dcac3
#
_entry.id   5cbee76be3c58079338451cf344dcac3
#
_cell.length_a   1.000
_cell.length_b   1.000
_cell.length_c   1.000
_cell.angle_alpha   90.00
_cell.angle_beta   90.00
_cell.angle_gamma   90.00
#
_symmetry.space_group_name_H-M   'P 1'
#
loop_
_entity.id
_entity.type
_entity.pdbx_description
1 polymer ?
#
loop_
_entity_poly.entity_id
_entity_poly.type
_entity_poly.pdbx_seq_one_letter_code
_entity_poly.pdbx_strand_id
1 'polypeptide(L)'
;MARQIAYGIALFISSACGLIIEIVAGRLIAPYVGMSLYTWTAIIAVVLAGLSAGHWIGGLLAAPHVDTVKGGRRVAIALGLAAVSSLASLILLRIVSSHLLTSGLSPIPSIVLLSTALFLLPSLFVGIVSPILTKLAVDADPDRHGPVIGRMYALGTL
;
A
#
# COMPACT_ATOMS: atom_id res chain seq x y z
N MET A 1 -11.31 9.42 22.77
CA MET A 1 -9.96 10.00 22.52
C MET A 1 -8.88 8.92 22.39
N ALA A 2 -8.65 8.04 23.35
CA ALA A 2 -7.58 7.02 23.25
C ALA A 2 -7.66 6.12 22.00
N ARG A 3 -8.86 5.66 21.61
CA ARG A 3 -9.06 4.83 20.40
C ARG A 3 -8.73 5.57 19.11
N GLN A 4 -9.11 6.83 18.99
CA GLN A 4 -8.80 7.65 17.80
C GLN A 4 -7.29 7.86 17.64
N ILE A 5 -6.59 8.10 18.76
CA ILE A 5 -5.12 8.20 18.76
C ILE A 5 -4.49 6.89 18.28
N ALA A 6 -4.97 5.74 18.78
CA ALA A 6 -4.48 4.44 18.35
C ALA A 6 -4.70 4.19 16.85
N TYR A 7 -5.88 4.52 16.32
CA TYR A 7 -6.16 4.41 14.88
C TYR A 7 -5.29 5.36 14.05
N GLY A 8 -5.07 6.59 14.54
CA GLY A 8 -4.19 7.56 13.89
C GLY A 8 -2.73 7.07 13.84
N ILE A 9 -2.21 6.55 14.94
CA ILE A 9 -0.86 5.98 14.99
C ILE A 9 -0.74 4.76 14.05
N ALA A 10 -1.72 3.87 14.06
CA ALA A 10 -1.71 2.70 13.17
C ALA A 10 -1.74 3.12 11.69
N LEU A 11 -2.53 4.15 11.35
CA LEU A 11 -2.59 4.69 10.00
C LEU A 11 -1.25 5.32 9.60
N PHE A 12 -0.67 6.16 10.47
CA PHE A 12 0.62 6.78 10.22
C PHE A 12 1.73 5.74 9.97
N ILE A 13 1.82 4.72 10.82
CA ILE A 13 2.80 3.63 10.66
C ILE A 13 2.56 2.89 9.33
N SER A 14 1.30 2.59 9.00
CA SER A 14 0.97 1.92 7.73
C SER A 14 1.36 2.76 6.52
N SER A 15 1.11 4.08 6.53
CA SER A 15 1.49 4.99 5.46
C SER A 15 3.01 5.14 5.34
N ALA A 16 3.71 5.24 6.46
CA ALA A 16 5.17 5.24 6.50
C ALA A 16 5.77 3.96 5.91
N CYS A 17 5.18 2.79 6.21
CA CYS A 17 5.58 1.52 5.58
C CYS A 17 5.35 1.54 4.06
N GLY A 18 4.24 2.11 3.60
CA GLY A 18 3.96 2.29 2.18
C GLY A 18 5.04 3.13 1.48
N LEU A 19 5.41 4.26 2.08
CA LEU A 19 6.48 5.12 1.56
C LEU A 19 7.85 4.40 1.55
N ILE A 20 8.15 3.63 2.59
CA ILE A 20 9.38 2.82 2.63
C ILE A 20 9.39 1.80 1.49
N ILE A 21 8.27 1.12 1.22
CA ILE A 21 8.15 0.18 0.10
C ILE A 21 8.47 0.90 -1.22
N GLU A 22 7.94 2.10 -1.43
CA GLU A 22 8.17 2.89 -2.65
C GLU A 22 9.65 3.27 -2.82
N ILE A 23 10.29 3.76 -1.76
CA ILE A 23 11.71 4.12 -1.79
C ILE A 23 12.60 2.89 -2.03
N VAL A 24 12.31 1.79 -1.34
CA VAL A 24 13.06 0.54 -1.47
C VAL A 24 12.85 -0.09 -2.85
N ALA A 25 11.65 0.05 -3.43
CA ALA A 25 11.32 -0.45 -4.75
C ALA A 25 12.31 0.03 -5.82
N GLY A 26 12.60 1.33 -5.84
CA GLY A 26 13.56 1.89 -6.78
C GLY A 26 14.96 1.26 -6.66
N ARG A 27 15.41 1.06 -5.41
CA ARG A 27 16.73 0.43 -5.15
C ARG A 27 16.77 -1.05 -5.50
N LEU A 28 15.67 -1.78 -5.30
CA LEU A 28 15.59 -3.20 -5.58
C LEU A 28 15.63 -3.52 -7.07
N ILE A 29 14.98 -2.73 -7.92
CA ILE A 29 14.93 -3.01 -9.35
C ILE A 29 16.06 -2.33 -10.14
N ALA A 30 16.75 -1.35 -9.55
CA ALA A 30 17.83 -0.61 -10.19
C ALA A 30 18.92 -1.49 -10.84
N PRO A 31 19.41 -2.58 -10.22
CA PRO A 31 20.43 -3.44 -10.81
C PRO A 31 19.97 -4.16 -12.09
N TYR A 32 18.67 -4.30 -12.30
CA TYR A 32 18.10 -5.10 -13.40
C TYR A 32 17.66 -4.24 -14.59
N VAL A 33 17.13 -3.05 -14.32
CA VAL A 33 16.53 -2.19 -15.35
C VAL A 33 17.13 -0.78 -15.38
N GLY A 34 18.10 -0.52 -14.52
CA GLY A 34 18.74 0.78 -14.37
C GLY A 34 17.87 1.80 -13.62
N MET A 35 18.51 2.92 -13.22
CA MET A 35 17.84 4.06 -12.60
C MET A 35 17.62 5.13 -13.67
N SER A 36 16.40 5.33 -14.07
CA SER A 36 15.99 6.34 -15.06
C SER A 36 14.69 7.00 -14.62
N LEU A 37 14.33 8.09 -15.29
CA LEU A 37 13.03 8.72 -15.12
C LEU A 37 11.88 7.74 -15.38
N TYR A 38 12.02 6.86 -16.39
CA TYR A 38 11.04 5.84 -16.70
C TYR A 38 10.86 4.82 -15.56
N THR A 39 11.98 4.43 -14.91
CA THR A 39 11.96 3.51 -13.78
C THR A 39 11.19 4.11 -12.60
N TRP A 40 11.49 5.35 -12.22
CA TRP A 40 10.79 6.04 -11.16
C TRP A 40 9.31 6.26 -11.45
N THR A 41 8.99 6.72 -12.67
CA THR A 41 7.60 6.92 -13.09
C THR A 41 6.79 5.64 -13.04
N ALA A 42 7.36 4.53 -13.51
CA ALA A 42 6.68 3.23 -13.47
C ALA A 42 6.43 2.75 -12.04
N ILE A 43 7.41 2.87 -11.14
CA ILE A 43 7.25 2.50 -9.73
C ILE A 43 6.13 3.32 -9.09
N ILE A 44 6.19 4.65 -9.22
CA ILE A 44 5.18 5.55 -8.64
C ILE A 44 3.80 5.22 -9.21
N ALA A 45 3.67 5.03 -10.52
CA ALA A 45 2.40 4.70 -11.16
C ALA A 45 1.82 3.38 -10.64
N VAL A 46 2.64 2.34 -10.50
CA VAL A 46 2.21 1.02 -10.00
C VAL A 46 1.84 1.08 -8.52
N VAL A 47 2.64 1.75 -7.70
CA VAL A 47 2.34 1.91 -6.26
C VAL A 47 1.04 2.69 -6.06
N LEU A 48 0.86 3.81 -6.77
CA LEU A 48 -0.37 4.60 -6.70
C LEU A 48 -1.59 3.81 -7.22
N ALA A 49 -1.44 3.02 -8.27
CA ALA A 49 -2.52 2.15 -8.76
C ALA A 49 -2.89 1.09 -7.71
N GLY A 50 -1.89 0.48 -7.07
CA GLY A 50 -2.10 -0.46 -5.97
C GLY A 50 -2.80 0.18 -4.77
N LEU A 51 -2.31 1.34 -4.31
CA LEU A 51 -2.94 2.10 -3.23
C LEU A 51 -4.38 2.49 -3.57
N SER A 52 -4.64 2.97 -4.79
CA SER A 52 -5.99 3.36 -5.24
C SER A 52 -6.95 2.18 -5.25
N ALA A 53 -6.53 1.04 -5.79
CA ALA A 53 -7.31 -0.19 -5.74
C ALA A 53 -7.53 -0.67 -4.31
N GLY A 54 -6.50 -0.58 -3.47
CA GLY A 54 -6.57 -0.89 -2.04
C GLY A 54 -7.55 0.01 -1.29
N HIS A 55 -7.52 1.32 -1.52
CA HIS A 55 -8.46 2.26 -0.94
C HIS A 55 -9.91 1.94 -1.36
N TRP A 56 -10.13 1.60 -2.61
CA TRP A 56 -11.47 1.20 -3.08
C TRP A 56 -11.96 -0.07 -2.37
N ILE A 57 -11.13 -1.13 -2.36
CA ILE A 57 -11.45 -2.39 -1.67
C ILE A 57 -11.63 -2.15 -0.16
N GLY A 58 -10.75 -1.36 0.46
CA GLY A 58 -10.82 -0.99 1.86
C GLY A 58 -12.12 -0.25 2.19
N GLY A 59 -12.58 0.63 1.31
CA GLY A 59 -13.87 1.31 1.42
C GLY A 59 -15.05 0.33 1.40
N LEU A 60 -15.04 -0.65 0.49
CA LEU A 60 -16.05 -1.71 0.44
C LEU A 60 -16.03 -2.58 1.71
N LEU A 61 -14.85 -2.88 2.23
CA LEU A 61 -14.68 -3.62 3.47
C LEU A 61 -15.07 -2.81 4.71
N ALA A 62 -15.04 -1.49 4.65
CA ALA A 62 -15.46 -0.57 5.71
C ALA A 62 -16.96 -0.28 5.70
N ALA A 63 -17.77 -0.93 4.85
CA ALA A 63 -19.21 -0.74 4.67
C ALA A 63 -20.01 -0.87 5.99
N PRO A 64 -21.27 -0.36 6.04
CA PRO A 64 -22.00 -0.12 7.28
C PRO A 64 -22.07 -1.35 8.20
N HIS A 65 -21.92 -1.11 9.52
CA HIS A 65 -21.93 -2.12 10.61
C HIS A 65 -20.61 -2.91 10.80
N VAL A 66 -19.46 -2.33 10.47
CA VAL A 66 -18.19 -2.94 10.88
C VAL A 66 -17.96 -2.66 12.37
N ASP A 67 -18.21 -3.68 13.18
CA ASP A 67 -17.82 -3.69 14.59
C ASP A 67 -16.30 -3.49 14.75
N THR A 68 -15.89 -2.81 15.82
CA THR A 68 -14.47 -2.49 16.11
C THR A 68 -13.56 -3.73 16.01
N VAL A 69 -14.02 -4.87 16.51
CA VAL A 69 -13.27 -6.14 16.50
C VAL A 69 -13.09 -6.65 15.05
N LYS A 70 -14.16 -6.63 14.26
CA LYS A 70 -14.12 -7.05 12.85
C LYS A 70 -13.24 -6.12 12.01
N GLY A 71 -13.35 -4.82 12.24
CA GLY A 71 -12.52 -3.82 11.57
C GLY A 71 -11.04 -4.00 11.89
N GLY A 72 -10.69 -4.13 13.17
CA GLY A 72 -9.33 -4.41 13.61
C GLY A 72 -8.75 -5.69 13.01
N ARG A 73 -9.55 -6.78 12.96
CA ARG A 73 -9.14 -8.03 12.31
C ARG A 73 -8.88 -7.86 10.80
N ARG A 74 -9.72 -7.09 10.10
CA ARG A 74 -9.51 -6.81 8.66
C ARG A 74 -8.22 -6.03 8.42
N VAL A 75 -7.93 -5.03 9.25
CA VAL A 75 -6.66 -4.29 9.22
C VAL A 75 -5.48 -5.22 9.46
N ALA A 76 -5.54 -6.08 10.48
CA ALA A 76 -4.47 -7.03 10.78
C ALA A 76 -4.21 -8.01 9.62
N ILE A 77 -5.28 -8.51 8.99
CA ILE A 77 -5.18 -9.38 7.81
C ILE A 77 -4.53 -8.62 6.64
N ALA A 78 -4.98 -7.38 6.36
CA ALA A 78 -4.42 -6.57 5.29
C ALA A 78 -2.92 -6.31 5.49
N LEU A 79 -2.50 -5.94 6.70
CA LEU A 79 -1.09 -5.75 7.04
C LEU A 79 -0.29 -7.05 6.96
N GLY A 80 -0.86 -8.17 7.39
CA GLY A 80 -0.24 -9.49 7.24
C GLY A 80 -0.02 -9.87 5.78
N LEU A 81 -1.03 -9.64 4.92
CA LEU A 81 -0.91 -9.87 3.47
C LEU A 81 0.09 -8.90 2.82
N ALA A 82 0.15 -7.64 3.26
CA ALA A 82 1.16 -6.68 2.82
C ALA A 82 2.58 -7.18 3.16
N ALA A 83 2.79 -7.65 4.39
CA ALA A 83 4.08 -8.19 4.82
C ALA A 83 4.48 -9.44 4.02
N VAL A 84 3.56 -10.41 3.85
CA VAL A 84 3.80 -11.63 3.09
C VAL A 84 4.09 -11.32 1.61
N SER A 85 3.31 -10.44 0.99
CA SER A 85 3.53 -10.05 -0.41
C SER A 85 4.84 -9.27 -0.59
N SER A 86 5.24 -8.43 0.38
CA SER A 86 6.54 -7.74 0.37
C SER A 86 7.71 -8.73 0.47
N LEU A 87 7.61 -9.75 1.32
CA LEU A 87 8.61 -10.81 1.40
C LEU A 87 8.65 -11.65 0.11
N ALA A 88 7.47 -11.99 -0.43
CA ALA A 88 7.37 -12.72 -1.69
C ALA A 88 7.99 -11.94 -2.86
N SER A 89 7.92 -10.60 -2.86
CA SER A 89 8.55 -9.75 -3.87
C SER A 89 10.07 -9.96 -3.96
N LEU A 90 10.75 -10.28 -2.86
CA LEU A 90 12.19 -10.57 -2.87
C LEU A 90 12.51 -11.88 -3.62
N ILE A 91 11.65 -12.88 -3.50
CA ILE A 91 11.78 -14.15 -4.23
C ILE A 91 11.39 -13.93 -5.70
N LEU A 92 10.28 -13.24 -5.93
CA LEU A 92 9.80 -12.92 -7.27
C LEU A 92 10.81 -12.09 -8.07
N LEU A 93 11.52 -11.17 -7.41
CA LEU A 93 12.55 -10.36 -8.05
C LEU A 93 13.57 -11.23 -8.79
N ARG A 94 14.04 -12.30 -8.16
CA ARG A 94 15.02 -13.21 -8.76
C ARG A 94 14.45 -13.95 -9.98
N ILE A 95 13.22 -14.43 -9.87
CA ILE A 95 12.56 -15.21 -10.92
C ILE A 95 12.19 -14.32 -12.11
N VAL A 96 11.52 -13.21 -11.85
CA VAL A 96 11.03 -12.32 -12.91
C VAL A 96 12.15 -11.61 -13.62
N SER A 97 13.19 -11.15 -12.90
CA SER A 97 14.33 -10.49 -13.52
C SER A 97 15.12 -11.42 -14.45
N SER A 98 15.32 -12.68 -14.08
CA SER A 98 16.02 -13.65 -14.95
C SER A 98 15.25 -13.90 -16.25
N HIS A 99 13.93 -14.02 -16.19
CA HIS A 99 13.08 -14.17 -17.39
C HIS A 99 13.05 -12.91 -18.26
N LEU A 100 13.00 -11.74 -17.65
CA LEU A 100 12.99 -10.46 -18.40
C LEU A 100 14.30 -10.22 -19.14
N LEU A 101 15.44 -10.54 -18.53
CA LEU A 101 16.77 -10.40 -19.17
C LEU A 101 16.94 -11.31 -20.39
N THR A 102 16.24 -12.45 -20.43
CA THR A 102 16.29 -13.40 -21.54
C THR A 102 15.18 -13.21 -22.59
N SER A 103 14.15 -12.41 -22.28
CA SER A 103 12.96 -12.26 -23.14
C SER A 103 13.15 -11.38 -24.36
N GLY A 104 14.23 -10.60 -24.43
CA GLY A 104 14.45 -9.63 -25.52
C GLY A 104 13.45 -8.45 -25.55
N LEU A 105 12.68 -8.25 -24.49
CA LEU A 105 11.74 -7.13 -24.37
C LEU A 105 12.48 -5.79 -24.34
N SER A 106 11.85 -4.77 -24.90
CA SER A 106 12.36 -3.42 -24.78
C SER A 106 12.35 -2.93 -23.32
N PRO A 107 13.20 -1.93 -22.96
CA PRO A 107 13.38 -1.52 -21.56
C PRO A 107 12.10 -1.09 -20.85
N ILE A 108 11.23 -0.31 -21.51
CA ILE A 108 10.02 0.26 -20.88
C ILE A 108 9.03 -0.82 -20.43
N PRO A 109 8.58 -1.77 -21.29
CA PRO A 109 7.74 -2.88 -20.84
C PRO A 109 8.39 -3.72 -19.74
N SER A 110 9.68 -3.94 -19.77
CA SER A 110 10.39 -4.69 -18.73
C SER A 110 10.32 -3.99 -17.37
N ILE A 111 10.51 -2.67 -17.35
CA ILE A 111 10.36 -1.85 -16.12
C ILE A 111 8.94 -1.95 -15.57
N VAL A 112 7.92 -1.77 -16.42
CA VAL A 112 6.52 -1.79 -16.00
C VAL A 112 6.12 -3.18 -15.48
N LEU A 113 6.48 -4.24 -16.20
CA LEU A 113 6.19 -5.62 -15.77
C LEU A 113 6.85 -5.96 -14.44
N LEU A 114 8.14 -5.63 -14.29
CA LEU A 114 8.88 -5.89 -13.07
C LEU A 114 8.28 -5.12 -11.88
N SER A 115 8.02 -3.82 -12.06
CA SER A 115 7.41 -2.99 -11.03
C SER A 115 6.03 -3.52 -10.63
N THR A 116 5.20 -3.89 -11.60
CA THR A 116 3.85 -4.44 -11.36
C THR A 116 3.90 -5.76 -10.61
N ALA A 117 4.75 -6.68 -11.05
CA ALA A 117 4.87 -8.00 -10.42
C ALA A 117 5.31 -7.92 -8.96
N LEU A 118 6.15 -6.94 -8.61
CA LEU A 118 6.74 -6.84 -7.28
C LEU A 118 5.94 -5.97 -6.32
N PHE A 119 5.38 -4.84 -6.78
CA PHE A 119 4.91 -3.79 -5.88
C PHE A 119 3.40 -3.55 -5.91
N LEU A 120 2.67 -4.06 -6.90
CA LEU A 120 1.22 -3.86 -6.99
C LEU A 120 0.49 -4.47 -5.78
N LEU A 121 0.78 -5.73 -5.44
CA LEU A 121 0.10 -6.42 -4.34
C LEU A 121 0.47 -5.84 -2.96
N PRO A 122 1.74 -5.61 -2.60
CA PRO A 122 2.08 -4.94 -1.35
C PRO A 122 1.37 -3.60 -1.17
N SER A 123 1.39 -2.75 -2.20
CA SER A 123 0.75 -1.43 -2.18
C SER A 123 -0.77 -1.52 -2.05
N LEU A 124 -1.39 -2.48 -2.73
CA LEU A 124 -2.83 -2.73 -2.64
C LEU A 124 -3.23 -3.08 -1.20
N PHE A 125 -2.51 -4.00 -0.56
CA PHE A 125 -2.84 -4.40 0.81
C PHE A 125 -2.59 -3.28 1.83
N VAL A 126 -1.55 -2.48 1.68
CA VAL A 126 -1.33 -1.28 2.49
C VAL A 126 -2.47 -0.28 2.28
N GLY A 127 -2.94 -0.09 1.05
CA GLY A 127 -4.05 0.81 0.71
C GLY A 127 -5.37 0.44 1.38
N ILE A 128 -5.64 -0.85 1.64
CA ILE A 128 -6.86 -1.32 2.32
C ILE A 128 -6.99 -0.75 3.74
N VAL A 129 -5.89 -0.49 4.41
CA VAL A 129 -5.84 -0.12 5.83
C VAL A 129 -6.48 1.24 6.08
N SER A 130 -6.19 2.25 5.25
CA SER A 130 -6.60 3.64 5.46
C SER A 130 -8.12 3.83 5.56
N PRO A 131 -8.97 3.36 4.63
CA PRO A 131 -10.42 3.55 4.72
C PRO A 131 -11.03 2.84 5.93
N ILE A 132 -10.52 1.66 6.29
CA ILE A 132 -11.04 0.90 7.44
C ILE A 132 -10.74 1.66 8.74
N LEU A 133 -9.50 2.12 8.95
CA LEU A 133 -9.12 2.87 10.15
C LEU A 133 -9.82 4.22 10.23
N THR A 134 -9.98 4.91 9.10
CA THR A 134 -10.73 6.17 9.03
C THR A 134 -12.18 5.97 9.42
N LYS A 135 -12.84 4.92 8.91
CA LYS A 135 -14.22 4.57 9.29
C LYS A 135 -14.35 4.30 10.79
N LEU A 136 -13.45 3.47 11.35
CA LEU A 136 -13.45 3.18 12.79
C LEU A 136 -13.22 4.43 13.65
N ALA A 137 -12.38 5.36 13.17
CA ALA A 137 -12.13 6.62 13.87
C ALA A 137 -13.36 7.55 13.85
N VAL A 138 -14.07 7.61 12.72
CA VAL A 138 -15.30 8.40 12.55
C VAL A 138 -16.42 7.80 13.41
N ASP A 139 -16.59 6.47 13.42
CA ASP A 139 -17.61 5.80 14.23
C ASP A 139 -17.36 5.95 15.74
N ALA A 140 -16.12 6.19 16.15
CA ALA A 140 -15.77 6.43 17.55
C ALA A 140 -16.13 7.87 18.04
N ASP A 141 -16.48 8.80 17.15
CA ASP A 141 -16.86 10.17 17.48
C ASP A 141 -17.86 10.70 16.43
N PRO A 142 -19.13 10.29 16.53
CA PRO A 142 -20.14 10.62 15.53
C PRO A 142 -20.47 12.12 15.41
N ASP A 143 -20.16 12.92 16.45
CA ASP A 143 -20.47 14.36 16.47
C ASP A 143 -19.38 15.21 15.78
N ARG A 144 -18.22 14.62 15.48
CA ARG A 144 -17.02 15.34 14.97
C ARG A 144 -16.46 14.76 13.68
N HIS A 145 -17.29 14.37 12.73
CA HIS A 145 -16.88 13.69 11.49
C HIS A 145 -15.81 14.46 10.72
N GLY A 146 -16.02 15.75 10.45
CA GLY A 146 -15.09 16.57 9.66
C GLY A 146 -13.67 16.64 10.25
N PRO A 147 -13.52 17.07 11.53
CA PRO A 147 -12.21 17.09 12.19
C PRO A 147 -11.52 15.74 12.29
N VAL A 148 -12.28 14.63 12.48
CA VAL A 148 -11.70 13.28 12.52
C VAL A 148 -11.17 12.88 11.16
N ILE A 149 -11.95 13.05 10.10
CA ILE A 149 -11.53 12.77 8.73
C ILE A 149 -10.27 13.56 8.37
N GLY A 150 -10.26 14.87 8.65
CA GLY A 150 -9.11 15.73 8.37
C GLY A 150 -7.83 15.24 9.06
N ARG A 151 -7.91 14.83 10.35
CA ARG A 151 -6.78 14.27 11.09
C ARG A 151 -6.30 12.94 10.50
N MET A 152 -7.23 12.05 10.13
CA MET A 152 -6.87 10.75 9.52
C MET A 152 -6.20 10.96 8.17
N TYR A 153 -6.71 11.89 7.34
CA TYR A 153 -6.04 12.26 6.09
C TYR A 153 -4.64 12.81 6.32
N ALA A 154 -4.47 13.76 7.24
CA ALA A 154 -3.17 14.34 7.54
C ALA A 154 -2.14 13.28 7.99
N LEU A 155 -2.56 12.28 8.79
CA LEU A 155 -1.70 11.19 9.24
C LEU A 155 -1.46 10.12 8.17
N GLY A 156 -2.35 10.01 7.18
CA GLY A 156 -2.23 9.03 6.10
C GLY A 156 -1.46 9.53 4.88
N THR A 157 -1.17 10.84 4.78
CA THR A 157 -0.46 11.45 3.64
C THR A 157 1.01 11.78 3.94
N LEU A 158 1.46 11.53 5.17
CA LEU A 158 2.86 11.65 5.58
C LEU A 158 3.61 10.37 5.24
#